data_6adcefa05a9158c738e4517c355d42e7
#
_entry.id   6adcefa05a9158c738e4517c355d42e7
#
_cell.length_a   1.000
_cell.length_b   1.000
_cell.length_c   1.000
_cell.angle_alpha   90.00
_cell.angle_beta   90.00
_cell.angle_gamma   90.00
#
_symmetry.space_group_name_H-M   'P 1'
#
loop_
_entity.id
_entity.type
_entity.pdbx_description
1 polymer ?
#
loop_
_entity_poly.entity_id
_entity_poly.type
_entity_poly.pdbx_seq_one_letter_code
_entity_poly.pdbx_strand_id
1 'polypeptide(L)'
;ATGNDGQVLTSAGAGAPPAFETPASAVNTPMFMAAYTGSGVTINDATDTKGTFSTEFIDIGGVYNTSTSRYTPGFVGKSFISTGMSFYNANAQIQFARVLFYKNGASLTNATDNPASDTGQIWISSQLIVDHDADDYFEVYLRSDTSNGSAIEVPATSNSSAKPFNYFQGHKLIT
;
A
#
# COMPACT_ATOMS: atom_id res chain seq x y z
N ALA A 1 -18.10 -11.32 -42.45
CA ALA A 1 -16.80 -10.75 -42.14
C ALA A 1 -16.01 -11.74 -41.29
N THR A 2 -14.75 -11.91 -41.57
CA THR A 2 -13.82 -12.66 -40.70
C THR A 2 -13.18 -11.67 -39.71
N GLY A 3 -13.21 -12.02 -38.41
CA GLY A 3 -12.51 -11.21 -37.39
C GLY A 3 -11.00 -11.33 -37.51
N ASN A 4 -10.26 -10.43 -36.87
CA ASN A 4 -8.81 -10.53 -36.71
C ASN A 4 -8.49 -11.51 -35.56
N ASP A 5 -7.24 -11.98 -35.53
CA ASP A 5 -6.77 -12.82 -34.44
C ASP A 5 -6.91 -12.09 -33.08
N GLY A 6 -7.41 -12.80 -32.06
CA GLY A 6 -7.68 -12.22 -30.73
C GLY A 6 -9.04 -11.53 -30.57
N GLN A 7 -9.85 -11.37 -31.64
CA GLN A 7 -11.21 -10.86 -31.51
C GLN A 7 -12.20 -11.97 -31.15
N VAL A 8 -13.24 -11.60 -30.39
CA VAL A 8 -14.37 -12.48 -30.07
C VAL A 8 -15.64 -11.98 -30.75
N LEU A 9 -16.52 -12.90 -31.14
CA LEU A 9 -17.82 -12.56 -31.68
C LEU A 9 -18.78 -12.24 -30.54
N THR A 10 -19.23 -11.01 -30.46
CA THR A 10 -20.11 -10.52 -29.40
C THR A 10 -21.47 -10.14 -29.93
N SER A 11 -22.49 -10.23 -29.08
CA SER A 11 -23.83 -9.74 -29.42
C SER A 11 -23.85 -8.22 -29.30
N ALA A 12 -24.23 -7.53 -30.35
CA ALA A 12 -24.38 -6.07 -30.37
C ALA A 12 -25.76 -5.60 -29.86
N GLY A 13 -26.55 -6.51 -29.24
CA GLY A 13 -27.89 -6.23 -28.72
C GLY A 13 -29.01 -6.64 -29.64
N ALA A 14 -30.26 -6.48 -29.17
CA ALA A 14 -31.44 -6.87 -29.90
C ALA A 14 -31.60 -6.05 -31.20
N GLY A 15 -31.71 -6.75 -32.33
CA GLY A 15 -31.91 -6.13 -33.66
C GLY A 15 -30.62 -5.71 -34.37
N ALA A 16 -29.45 -5.89 -33.79
CA ALA A 16 -28.17 -5.65 -34.43
C ALA A 16 -27.42 -6.97 -34.74
N PRO A 17 -26.70 -7.05 -35.88
CA PRO A 17 -25.89 -8.23 -36.18
C PRO A 17 -24.72 -8.35 -35.22
N PRO A 18 -24.26 -9.59 -34.89
CA PRO A 18 -23.06 -9.78 -34.07
C PRO A 18 -21.82 -9.09 -34.67
N ALA A 19 -20.95 -8.60 -33.82
CA ALA A 19 -19.71 -7.93 -34.21
C ALA A 19 -18.50 -8.64 -33.63
N PHE A 20 -17.35 -8.58 -34.34
CA PHE A 20 -16.07 -8.99 -33.80
C PHE A 20 -15.48 -7.84 -32.99
N GLU A 21 -15.25 -8.07 -31.70
CA GLU A 21 -14.69 -7.06 -30.78
C GLU A 21 -13.42 -7.58 -30.12
N THR A 22 -12.48 -6.69 -29.88
CA THR A 22 -11.31 -7.03 -29.07
C THR A 22 -11.76 -7.08 -27.60
N PRO A 23 -11.56 -8.23 -26.92
CA PRO A 23 -11.88 -8.32 -25.51
C PRO A 23 -11.21 -7.22 -24.71
N ALA A 24 -11.91 -6.60 -23.78
CA ALA A 24 -11.26 -5.71 -22.82
C ALA A 24 -10.20 -6.52 -22.07
N SER A 25 -8.96 -6.05 -22.12
CA SER A 25 -7.88 -6.69 -21.36
C SER A 25 -8.15 -6.52 -19.87
N ALA A 26 -8.42 -7.63 -19.17
CA ALA A 26 -8.52 -7.61 -17.73
C ALA A 26 -7.09 -7.49 -17.16
N VAL A 27 -6.70 -6.30 -16.75
CA VAL A 27 -5.39 -6.01 -16.21
C VAL A 27 -5.51 -5.54 -14.76
N ASN A 28 -4.53 -5.91 -13.92
CA ASN A 28 -4.43 -5.46 -12.53
C ASN A 28 -3.92 -4.00 -12.43
N THR A 29 -4.33 -3.15 -13.35
CA THR A 29 -4.05 -1.71 -13.34
C THR A 29 -5.32 -0.93 -12.99
N PRO A 30 -5.19 0.17 -12.26
CA PRO A 30 -3.93 0.79 -11.82
C PRO A 30 -3.18 -0.02 -10.75
N MET A 31 -1.87 0.23 -10.62
CA MET A 31 -1.02 -0.34 -9.59
C MET A 31 0.09 0.62 -9.18
N PHE A 32 0.53 0.53 -7.94
CA PHE A 32 1.65 1.32 -7.46
C PHE A 32 2.52 0.52 -6.49
N MET A 33 3.76 0.94 -6.37
CA MET A 33 4.68 0.57 -5.30
C MET A 33 5.54 1.77 -4.96
N ALA A 34 5.48 2.22 -3.73
CA ALA A 34 6.30 3.30 -3.20
C ALA A 34 7.06 2.83 -1.96
N ALA A 35 8.23 3.39 -1.73
CA ALA A 35 9.05 3.05 -0.59
C ALA A 35 9.57 4.29 0.13
N TYR A 36 9.96 4.06 1.36
CA TYR A 36 10.68 5.02 2.15
C TYR A 36 12.19 4.89 1.88
N THR A 37 12.81 5.93 1.36
CA THR A 37 14.25 5.94 0.99
C THR A 37 15.04 7.06 1.69
N GLY A 38 14.40 7.83 2.55
CA GLY A 38 15.01 8.94 3.28
C GLY A 38 15.78 8.54 4.53
N SER A 39 16.32 9.51 5.24
CA SER A 39 17.00 9.36 6.54
C SER A 39 15.95 9.27 7.67
N GLY A 40 15.61 8.09 8.14
CA GLY A 40 14.78 7.79 9.31
C GLY A 40 13.47 8.61 9.47
N VAL A 41 12.33 7.95 9.61
CA VAL A 41 11.11 8.61 10.12
C VAL A 41 11.08 8.41 11.62
N THR A 42 10.99 9.50 12.37
CA THR A 42 10.81 9.44 13.81
C THR A 42 9.35 9.15 14.14
N ILE A 43 9.10 8.10 14.91
CA ILE A 43 7.79 7.76 15.46
C ILE A 43 7.83 8.10 16.94
N ASN A 44 7.05 9.08 17.36
CA ASN A 44 6.91 9.41 18.76
C ASN A 44 6.21 8.27 19.51
N ASP A 45 6.63 8.08 20.76
CA ASP A 45 6.08 7.07 21.63
C ASP A 45 4.55 7.15 21.72
N ALA A 46 3.89 6.00 21.65
CA ALA A 46 2.45 5.84 21.74
C ALA A 46 1.60 6.76 20.82
N THR A 47 2.19 7.24 19.70
CA THR A 47 1.53 8.19 18.80
C THR A 47 1.42 7.61 17.38
N ASP A 48 0.23 7.70 16.77
CA ASP A 48 0.04 7.33 15.37
C ASP A 48 0.73 8.35 14.47
N THR A 49 1.77 7.92 13.79
CA THR A 49 2.59 8.74 12.90
C THR A 49 2.38 8.29 11.46
N LYS A 50 2.09 9.22 10.57
CA LYS A 50 1.92 8.91 9.15
C LYS A 50 3.22 8.43 8.53
N GLY A 51 3.16 7.29 7.85
CA GLY A 51 4.25 6.77 7.02
C GLY A 51 4.44 7.63 5.77
N THR A 52 5.69 7.97 5.47
CA THR A 52 6.04 8.75 4.27
C THR A 52 6.81 7.89 3.29
N PHE A 53 6.20 7.58 2.16
CA PHE A 53 6.81 6.76 1.10
C PHE A 53 7.09 7.67 -0.09
N SER A 54 8.27 8.28 -0.09
CA SER A 54 8.64 9.39 -0.98
C SER A 54 9.20 8.96 -2.33
N THR A 55 9.49 7.68 -2.52
CA THR A 55 10.08 7.16 -3.75
C THR A 55 9.16 6.16 -4.40
N GLU A 56 8.69 6.48 -5.60
CA GLU A 56 7.93 5.57 -6.44
C GLU A 56 8.87 4.60 -7.16
N PHE A 57 8.53 3.32 -7.14
CA PHE A 57 9.16 2.28 -7.95
C PHE A 57 8.25 1.88 -9.12
N ILE A 58 6.95 1.92 -8.88
CA ILE A 58 5.91 1.64 -9.88
C ILE A 58 4.75 2.59 -9.59
N ASP A 59 4.26 3.27 -10.61
CA ASP A 59 2.95 3.93 -10.59
C ASP A 59 2.32 3.88 -11.99
N ILE A 60 1.52 2.85 -12.22
CA ILE A 60 0.78 2.68 -13.47
C ILE A 60 -0.63 3.20 -13.24
N GLY A 61 -0.94 4.30 -13.90
CA GLY A 61 -2.22 4.98 -13.78
C GLY A 61 -2.20 6.27 -12.97
N GLY A 62 -1.04 6.68 -12.41
CA GLY A 62 -0.90 7.92 -11.65
C GLY A 62 -1.75 7.92 -10.37
N VAL A 63 -1.80 6.78 -9.68
CA VAL A 63 -2.70 6.56 -8.53
C VAL A 63 -2.05 6.81 -7.18
N TYR A 64 -0.74 7.04 -7.17
CA TYR A 64 0.00 7.31 -5.94
C TYR A 64 0.56 8.75 -5.95
N ASN A 65 0.53 9.39 -4.79
CA ASN A 65 1.07 10.75 -4.62
C ASN A 65 2.14 10.75 -3.53
N THR A 66 3.41 10.89 -3.93
CA THR A 66 4.57 10.89 -3.03
C THR A 66 4.58 12.03 -2.03
N SER A 67 4.06 13.21 -2.39
CA SER A 67 4.04 14.36 -1.50
C SER A 67 3.03 14.23 -0.36
N THR A 68 1.97 13.45 -0.59
CA THR A 68 0.95 13.16 0.43
C THR A 68 1.01 11.72 0.94
N SER A 69 1.85 10.85 0.34
CA SER A 69 1.92 9.41 0.63
C SER A 69 0.55 8.73 0.61
N ARG A 70 -0.24 9.02 -0.44
CA ARG A 70 -1.61 8.54 -0.63
C ARG A 70 -1.72 7.69 -1.88
N TYR A 71 -2.45 6.60 -1.74
CA TYR A 71 -3.00 5.83 -2.85
C TYR A 71 -4.45 6.24 -3.06
N THR A 72 -4.80 6.74 -4.25
CA THR A 72 -6.16 7.06 -4.68
C THR A 72 -6.48 6.22 -5.91
N PRO A 73 -7.30 5.17 -5.81
CA PRO A 73 -7.51 4.21 -6.88
C PRO A 73 -8.01 4.78 -8.21
N GLY A 74 -8.87 5.80 -8.18
CA GLY A 74 -9.44 6.42 -9.36
C GLY A 74 -10.54 5.59 -10.06
N PHE A 75 -11.03 4.53 -9.43
CA PHE A 75 -12.13 3.69 -9.93
C PHE A 75 -12.96 3.15 -8.78
N VAL A 76 -14.19 2.76 -9.05
CA VAL A 76 -15.06 2.06 -8.08
C VAL A 76 -14.78 0.57 -8.15
N GLY A 77 -14.49 -0.06 -7.01
CA GLY A 77 -14.23 -1.51 -6.99
C GLY A 77 -13.40 -1.98 -5.81
N LYS A 78 -12.54 -2.94 -6.06
CA LYS A 78 -11.66 -3.54 -5.04
C LYS A 78 -10.19 -3.39 -5.39
N SER A 79 -9.39 -3.11 -4.36
CA SER A 79 -7.92 -3.14 -4.46
C SER A 79 -7.33 -4.07 -3.42
N PHE A 80 -6.21 -4.69 -3.78
CA PHE A 80 -5.29 -5.26 -2.81
C PHE A 80 -4.29 -4.18 -2.42
N ILE A 81 -4.10 -3.97 -1.12
CA ILE A 81 -3.08 -3.08 -0.56
C ILE A 81 -2.21 -3.85 0.42
N SER A 82 -0.92 -3.50 0.48
CA SER A 82 0.04 -4.16 1.36
C SER A 82 1.15 -3.18 1.77
N THR A 83 1.64 -3.36 2.98
CA THR A 83 2.78 -2.61 3.52
C THR A 83 3.70 -3.53 4.31
N GLY A 84 4.99 -3.24 4.27
CA GLY A 84 5.99 -3.84 5.15
C GLY A 84 6.82 -2.73 5.78
N MET A 85 7.05 -2.82 7.09
CA MET A 85 7.75 -1.79 7.87
C MET A 85 8.71 -2.41 8.86
N SER A 86 9.88 -1.79 9.00
CA SER A 86 10.80 -2.08 10.09
C SER A 86 10.79 -0.94 11.11
N PHE A 87 10.82 -1.30 12.36
CA PHE A 87 10.92 -0.40 13.51
C PHE A 87 12.25 -0.66 14.20
N TYR A 88 12.96 0.37 14.58
CA TYR A 88 14.28 0.25 15.17
C TYR A 88 14.46 1.17 16.36
N ASN A 89 15.04 0.61 17.43
CA ASN A 89 15.50 1.37 18.62
C ASN A 89 16.85 0.80 19.07
N ALA A 90 17.89 1.64 19.06
CA ALA A 90 19.25 1.23 19.40
C ALA A 90 19.40 0.70 20.84
N ASN A 91 18.48 1.07 21.74
CA ASN A 91 18.51 0.67 23.14
C ASN A 91 17.65 -0.57 23.45
N ALA A 92 17.12 -1.24 22.41
CA ALA A 92 16.29 -2.43 22.55
C ALA A 92 15.09 -2.25 23.50
N GLN A 93 14.30 -1.20 23.30
CA GLN A 93 13.22 -0.80 24.23
C GLN A 93 11.82 -0.86 23.60
N ILE A 94 11.68 -1.42 22.40
CA ILE A 94 10.38 -1.54 21.73
C ILE A 94 9.54 -2.60 22.44
N GLN A 95 8.40 -2.20 23.01
CA GLN A 95 7.43 -3.08 23.66
C GLN A 95 6.35 -3.54 22.70
N PHE A 96 5.91 -2.67 21.79
CA PHE A 96 5.14 -3.09 20.64
C PHE A 96 5.36 -2.16 19.44
N ALA A 97 5.05 -2.66 18.26
CA ALA A 97 4.95 -1.89 17.03
C ALA A 97 3.67 -2.24 16.29
N ARG A 98 3.16 -1.29 15.50
CA ARG A 98 1.92 -1.43 14.76
C ARG A 98 2.00 -0.72 13.41
N VAL A 99 1.46 -1.35 12.38
CA VAL A 99 1.12 -0.71 11.11
C VAL A 99 -0.40 -0.64 10.99
N LEU A 100 -0.91 0.50 10.52
CA LEU A 100 -2.33 0.76 10.39
C LEU A 100 -2.61 1.22 8.96
N PHE A 101 -3.66 0.67 8.35
CA PHE A 101 -4.23 1.25 7.14
C PHE A 101 -5.33 2.24 7.52
N TYR A 102 -5.29 3.40 6.89
CA TYR A 102 -6.31 4.44 7.00
C TYR A 102 -7.03 4.60 5.67
N LYS A 103 -8.34 4.78 5.72
CA LYS A 103 -9.18 5.15 4.59
C LYS A 103 -9.82 6.48 4.89
N ASN A 104 -9.62 7.49 4.04
CA ASN A 104 -10.20 8.83 4.20
C ASN A 104 -9.93 9.47 5.57
N GLY A 105 -8.72 9.25 6.10
CA GLY A 105 -8.30 9.78 7.40
C GLY A 105 -8.80 9.00 8.62
N ALA A 106 -9.54 7.91 8.44
CA ALA A 106 -10.01 7.04 9.53
C ALA A 106 -9.26 5.70 9.52
N SER A 107 -8.93 5.18 10.70
CA SER A 107 -8.29 3.87 10.84
C SER A 107 -9.22 2.76 10.36
N LEU A 108 -8.73 1.93 9.45
CA LEU A 108 -9.46 0.82 8.84
C LEU A 108 -9.10 -0.51 9.50
N THR A 109 -7.81 -0.80 9.64
CA THR A 109 -7.30 -2.02 10.25
C THR A 109 -5.84 -1.84 10.68
N ASN A 110 -5.35 -2.76 11.50
CA ASN A 110 -3.95 -2.75 11.94
C ASN A 110 -3.37 -4.17 12.01
N ALA A 111 -2.05 -4.25 11.93
CA ALA A 111 -1.25 -5.39 12.36
C ALA A 111 -0.31 -4.94 13.46
N THR A 112 -0.21 -5.74 14.52
CA THR A 112 0.57 -5.41 15.72
C THR A 112 1.49 -6.58 16.06
N ASP A 113 2.73 -6.27 16.43
CA ASP A 113 3.67 -7.20 17.03
C ASP A 113 3.99 -6.75 18.47
N ASN A 114 3.83 -7.68 19.41
CA ASN A 114 4.13 -7.51 20.83
C ASN A 114 5.18 -8.56 21.21
N PRO A 115 6.46 -8.24 21.19
CA PRO A 115 7.50 -9.19 21.57
C PRO A 115 7.38 -9.56 23.06
N ALA A 116 7.80 -10.77 23.42
CA ALA A 116 7.75 -11.28 24.80
C ALA A 116 8.66 -10.48 25.76
N SER A 117 9.61 -9.73 25.24
CA SER A 117 10.50 -8.81 25.96
C SER A 117 10.84 -7.64 25.07
N ASP A 118 11.25 -6.52 25.66
CA ASP A 118 11.74 -5.36 24.93
C ASP A 118 12.77 -5.76 23.88
N THR A 119 12.65 -5.20 22.68
CA THR A 119 13.53 -5.54 21.55
C THR A 119 14.02 -4.29 20.82
N GLY A 120 15.15 -4.43 20.11
CA GLY A 120 15.73 -3.35 19.30
C GLY A 120 15.16 -3.26 17.89
N GLN A 121 14.47 -4.29 17.42
CA GLN A 121 13.94 -4.32 16.06
C GLN A 121 12.69 -5.17 15.94
N ILE A 122 11.71 -4.65 15.20
CA ILE A 122 10.48 -5.35 14.85
C ILE A 122 10.23 -5.17 13.35
N TRP A 123 9.78 -6.25 12.70
CA TRP A 123 9.32 -6.23 11.31
C TRP A 123 7.86 -6.60 11.26
N ILE A 124 7.06 -5.73 10.65
CA ILE A 124 5.62 -5.98 10.50
C ILE A 124 5.25 -5.83 9.05
N SER A 125 4.45 -6.77 8.56
CA SER A 125 3.75 -6.65 7.29
C SER A 125 2.25 -6.77 7.51
N SER A 126 1.51 -6.02 6.72
CA SER A 126 0.04 -6.07 6.70
C SER A 126 -0.46 -6.01 5.28
N GLN A 127 -1.59 -6.66 5.03
CA GLN A 127 -2.22 -6.69 3.72
C GLN A 127 -3.74 -6.75 3.87
N LEU A 128 -4.45 -6.19 2.91
CA LEU A 128 -5.88 -6.07 2.97
C LEU A 128 -6.48 -6.01 1.55
N ILE A 129 -7.66 -6.61 1.39
CA ILE A 129 -8.53 -6.33 0.25
C ILE A 129 -9.55 -5.31 0.70
N VAL A 130 -9.67 -4.20 -0.04
CA VAL A 130 -10.56 -3.10 0.31
C VAL A 130 -11.56 -2.82 -0.80
N ASP A 131 -12.80 -2.55 -0.40
CA ASP A 131 -13.80 -1.93 -1.28
C ASP A 131 -13.66 -0.41 -1.21
N HIS A 132 -13.80 0.26 -2.36
CA HIS A 132 -13.64 1.72 -2.43
C HIS A 132 -14.41 2.36 -3.59
N ASP A 133 -14.69 3.63 -3.42
CA ASP A 133 -15.09 4.53 -4.47
C ASP A 133 -13.87 5.15 -5.18
N ALA A 134 -14.10 5.88 -6.26
CA ALA A 134 -13.02 6.40 -7.10
C ALA A 134 -12.20 7.51 -6.40
N ASP A 135 -12.80 8.24 -5.48
CA ASP A 135 -12.22 9.36 -4.72
C ASP A 135 -11.72 8.96 -3.32
N ASP A 136 -11.96 7.71 -2.91
CA ASP A 136 -11.39 7.18 -1.68
C ASP A 136 -9.86 7.18 -1.74
N TYR A 137 -9.21 7.46 -0.62
CA TYR A 137 -7.76 7.37 -0.51
C TYR A 137 -7.33 6.53 0.68
N PHE A 138 -6.15 5.91 0.53
CA PHE A 138 -5.53 5.05 1.53
C PHE A 138 -4.17 5.58 1.94
N GLU A 139 -3.87 5.45 3.22
CA GLU A 139 -2.62 5.85 3.86
C GLU A 139 -2.15 4.76 4.81
N VAL A 140 -0.85 4.76 5.10
CA VAL A 140 -0.25 3.91 6.14
C VAL A 140 0.16 4.78 7.31
N TYR A 141 -0.22 4.37 8.52
CA TYR A 141 0.22 4.95 9.77
C TYR A 141 1.02 3.93 10.57
N LEU A 142 1.92 4.43 11.38
CA LEU A 142 2.87 3.67 12.19
C LEU A 142 2.72 4.09 13.65
N ARG A 143 2.79 3.13 14.55
CA ARG A 143 2.80 3.38 15.98
C ARG A 143 3.76 2.45 16.66
N SER A 144 4.42 2.92 17.69
CA SER A 144 5.23 2.10 18.58
C SER A 144 5.07 2.58 20.01
N ASP A 145 5.33 1.69 20.95
CA ASP A 145 5.43 2.00 22.37
C ASP A 145 6.77 1.47 22.88
N THR A 146 7.43 2.23 23.72
CA THR A 146 8.75 1.90 24.27
C THR A 146 8.71 1.95 25.78
N SER A 147 9.50 1.09 26.44
CA SER A 147 9.52 0.99 27.90
C SER A 147 9.97 2.27 28.62
N ASN A 148 10.60 3.20 27.92
CA ASN A 148 11.09 4.45 28.49
C ASN A 148 10.42 5.71 27.90
N GLY A 149 9.39 5.57 27.07
CA GLY A 149 8.70 6.69 26.42
C GLY A 149 9.51 7.41 25.33
N SER A 150 10.60 6.81 24.83
CA SER A 150 11.43 7.40 23.77
C SER A 150 10.83 7.17 22.39
N ALA A 151 11.03 8.14 21.51
CA ALA A 151 10.76 7.96 20.09
C ALA A 151 11.66 6.87 19.49
N ILE A 152 11.16 6.21 18.45
CA ILE A 152 11.91 5.24 17.65
C ILE A 152 12.08 5.73 16.22
N GLU A 153 12.89 5.03 15.46
CA GLU A 153 13.09 5.33 14.05
C GLU A 153 12.58 4.18 13.16
N VAL A 154 11.99 4.55 12.02
CA VAL A 154 11.96 3.68 10.86
C VAL A 154 13.30 3.89 10.16
N PRO A 155 14.20 2.91 10.18
CA PRO A 155 15.53 3.13 9.66
C PRO A 155 15.48 3.41 8.16
N ALA A 156 16.28 4.36 7.73
CA ALA A 156 16.65 4.51 6.32
C ALA A 156 17.52 3.32 5.93
N THR A 157 16.98 2.13 6.04
CA THR A 157 17.72 0.97 5.59
C THR A 157 18.00 1.16 4.11
N SER A 158 19.20 0.78 3.73
CA SER A 158 19.71 0.66 2.38
C SER A 158 18.67 0.00 1.45
N ASN A 159 17.58 0.72 1.18
CA ASN A 159 16.64 0.44 0.14
C ASN A 159 17.42 0.64 -1.15
N SER A 160 18.20 -0.38 -1.53
CA SER A 160 18.62 -0.43 -2.91
C SER A 160 17.35 -0.43 -3.77
N SER A 161 17.38 0.23 -4.89
CA SER A 161 16.31 0.25 -5.89
C SER A 161 15.74 -1.14 -6.26
N ALA A 162 16.36 -2.21 -5.79
CA ALA A 162 15.97 -3.59 -6.08
C ALA A 162 15.18 -4.28 -4.94
N LYS A 163 15.21 -3.77 -3.70
CA LYS A 163 14.58 -4.43 -2.53
C LYS A 163 14.16 -3.42 -1.47
N PRO A 164 13.04 -2.73 -1.64
CA PRO A 164 12.53 -1.84 -0.59
C PRO A 164 12.04 -2.67 0.61
N PHE A 165 12.57 -2.41 1.80
CA PHE A 165 12.12 -3.05 3.03
C PHE A 165 10.92 -2.34 3.65
N ASN A 166 10.88 -1.00 3.52
CA ASN A 166 9.79 -0.17 4.01
C ASN A 166 9.00 0.31 2.80
N TYR A 167 7.85 -0.28 2.55
CA TYR A 167 7.07 -0.05 1.35
C TYR A 167 5.58 0.05 1.61
N PHE A 168 4.89 0.70 0.69
CA PHE A 168 3.44 0.67 0.52
C PHE A 168 3.14 0.38 -0.95
N GLN A 169 2.30 -0.59 -1.21
CA GLN A 169 1.94 -1.00 -2.56
C GLN A 169 0.48 -1.40 -2.66
N GLY A 170 -0.04 -1.36 -3.87
CA GLY A 170 -1.38 -1.84 -4.15
C GLY A 170 -1.69 -1.94 -5.64
N HIS A 171 -2.75 -2.65 -5.94
CA HIS A 171 -3.23 -2.81 -7.31
C HIS A 171 -4.73 -3.12 -7.33
N LYS A 172 -5.34 -2.82 -8.46
CA LYS A 172 -6.74 -3.18 -8.75
C LYS A 172 -6.92 -4.69 -8.75
N LEU A 173 -7.99 -5.16 -8.10
CA LEU A 173 -8.48 -6.52 -8.28
C LEU A 173 -9.47 -6.56 -9.44
N ILE A 174 -9.27 -7.56 -10.30
CA ILE A 174 -10.22 -7.88 -11.38
C ILE A 174 -11.35 -8.69 -10.74
N THR A 175 -12.56 -8.18 -10.76
CA THR A 175 -13.77 -8.82 -10.23
C THR A 175 -14.77 -9.02 -11.34
#